data_37393ab4a179e1894d8d79201b51b5d6
#
_entry.id   37393ab4a179e1894d8d79201b51b5d6
#
_cell.length_a   1.000
_cell.length_b   1.000
_cell.length_c   1.000
_cell.angle_alpha   90.00
_cell.angle_beta   90.00
_cell.angle_gamma   90.00
#
_symmetry.space_group_name_H-M   'P 1'
#
loop_
_entity.id
_entity.type
_entity.pdbx_description
1 polymer ?
#
loop_
_entity_poly.entity_id
_entity_poly.type
_entity_poly.pdbx_seq_one_letter_code
_entity_poly.pdbx_strand_id
1 'polypeptide(L)'
;MIPYAELEAFFTGLVRTAQSRGIICAITSGMACVHFGVAATTKDCDVLCTVEQMEEFRALIAATELRGLLPNYRGNISPPLDARWMRGGWTSHVSWQLRAEEACLDVFGVAPRGSSPWERQLSGIYARQNVVAEMKRTNRQKDWPFATALGGQMLEAGDSNGWLHLYDADVMRRFAKSTLPDERLVQLRPVLRLAPFKDSTALSRALFAERVFWSALDEVRIRIYQRHLRRYVAAVRRALAAQPGADFAASHAVRVECALAHLPLRPMREFGLGKMVEEAQAKACATMGSDVVGWLPAAGRHFEGL
;
A
#
# COMPACT_ATOMS: atom_id res chain seq x y z
N MET A 1 22.85 7.87 -7.61
CA MET A 1 21.42 7.53 -7.56
C MET A 1 21.01 7.09 -8.96
N ILE A 2 20.39 5.91 -9.10
CA ILE A 2 19.88 5.43 -10.39
C ILE A 2 18.86 6.44 -10.92
N PRO A 3 18.97 6.89 -12.18
CA PRO A 3 18.00 7.80 -12.77
C PRO A 3 16.59 7.20 -12.78
N TYR A 4 15.57 8.03 -12.52
CA TYR A 4 14.17 7.55 -12.48
C TYR A 4 13.77 6.85 -13.80
N ALA A 5 14.15 7.40 -14.95
CA ALA A 5 13.83 6.78 -16.25
C ALA A 5 14.39 5.35 -16.39
N GLU A 6 15.55 5.05 -15.81
CA GLU A 6 16.11 3.71 -15.81
C GLU A 6 15.35 2.78 -14.86
N LEU A 7 15.02 3.25 -13.65
CA LEU A 7 14.17 2.51 -12.71
C LEU A 7 12.80 2.21 -13.30
N GLU A 8 12.19 3.20 -13.95
CA GLU A 8 10.89 3.05 -14.62
C GLU A 8 10.96 2.01 -15.73
N ALA A 9 11.94 2.12 -16.62
CA ALA A 9 12.14 1.16 -17.73
C ALA A 9 12.33 -0.26 -17.18
N PHE A 10 13.15 -0.43 -16.15
CA PHE A 10 13.44 -1.71 -15.52
C PHE A 10 12.17 -2.34 -14.91
N PHE A 11 11.48 -1.64 -14.02
CA PHE A 11 10.34 -2.19 -13.31
C PHE A 11 9.09 -2.35 -14.20
N THR A 12 8.87 -1.45 -15.17
CA THR A 12 7.81 -1.63 -16.16
C THR A 12 8.10 -2.83 -17.06
N GLY A 13 9.38 -3.06 -17.42
CA GLY A 13 9.83 -4.24 -18.15
C GLY A 13 9.56 -5.54 -17.38
N LEU A 14 9.88 -5.57 -16.08
CA LEU A 14 9.62 -6.70 -15.19
C LEU A 14 8.11 -7.02 -15.13
N VAL A 15 7.25 -6.00 -14.91
CA VAL A 15 5.80 -6.20 -14.82
C VAL A 15 5.21 -6.62 -16.16
N ARG A 16 5.63 -6.04 -17.30
CA ARG A 16 5.20 -6.50 -18.63
C ARG A 16 5.57 -7.95 -18.88
N THR A 17 6.79 -8.36 -18.50
CA THR A 17 7.23 -9.75 -18.62
C THR A 17 6.39 -10.67 -17.75
N ALA A 18 6.07 -10.28 -16.52
CA ALA A 18 5.17 -11.03 -15.66
C ALA A 18 3.79 -11.21 -16.31
N GLN A 19 3.19 -10.12 -16.76
CA GLN A 19 1.86 -10.14 -17.41
C GLN A 19 1.84 -10.96 -18.70
N SER A 20 2.89 -10.92 -19.52
CA SER A 20 3.00 -11.75 -20.72
C SER A 20 3.07 -13.26 -20.43
N ARG A 21 3.45 -13.65 -19.18
CA ARG A 21 3.42 -15.03 -18.67
C ARG A 21 2.10 -15.37 -17.95
N GLY A 22 1.12 -14.47 -17.99
CA GLY A 22 -0.17 -14.66 -17.35
C GLY A 22 -0.18 -14.33 -15.85
N ILE A 23 0.90 -13.73 -15.30
CA ILE A 23 0.96 -13.33 -13.89
C ILE A 23 0.18 -12.03 -13.71
N ILE A 24 -0.84 -12.05 -12.85
CA ILE A 24 -1.67 -10.88 -12.52
C ILE A 24 -0.93 -10.02 -11.50
N CYS A 25 -0.36 -8.93 -11.94
CA CYS A 25 0.37 -7.98 -11.12
C CYS A 25 0.27 -6.55 -11.68
N ALA A 26 0.54 -5.55 -10.84
CA ALA A 26 0.52 -4.16 -11.26
C ALA A 26 1.43 -3.29 -10.38
N ILE A 27 2.06 -2.29 -10.98
CA ILE A 27 2.80 -1.25 -10.26
C ILE A 27 1.81 -0.34 -9.53
N THR A 28 2.12 0.01 -8.29
CA THR A 28 1.29 0.87 -7.43
C THR A 28 2.10 1.97 -6.75
N SER A 29 1.49 2.69 -5.82
CA SER A 29 2.15 3.63 -4.91
C SER A 29 2.98 4.71 -5.62
N GLY A 30 4.30 4.81 -5.35
CA GLY A 30 5.17 5.90 -5.81
C GLY A 30 5.24 6.02 -7.33
N MET A 31 5.62 4.94 -8.03
CA MET A 31 5.72 4.94 -9.50
C MET A 31 4.37 5.16 -10.19
N ALA A 32 3.29 4.59 -9.64
CA ALA A 32 1.94 4.86 -10.15
C ALA A 32 1.54 6.34 -9.97
N CYS A 33 1.93 6.98 -8.86
CA CYS A 33 1.74 8.42 -8.68
C CYS A 33 2.49 9.26 -9.73
N VAL A 34 3.70 8.86 -10.11
CA VAL A 34 4.45 9.53 -11.20
C VAL A 34 3.75 9.31 -12.53
N HIS A 35 3.32 8.06 -12.83
CA HIS A 35 2.58 7.74 -14.05
C HIS A 35 1.29 8.57 -14.20
N PHE A 36 0.56 8.78 -13.11
CA PHE A 36 -0.65 9.62 -13.12
C PHE A 36 -0.36 11.13 -13.02
N GLY A 37 0.91 11.53 -13.04
CA GLY A 37 1.30 12.94 -13.02
C GLY A 37 1.07 13.66 -11.69
N VAL A 38 0.83 12.92 -10.59
CA VAL A 38 0.62 13.52 -9.25
C VAL A 38 1.89 13.58 -8.40
N ALA A 39 2.97 12.92 -8.84
CA ALA A 39 4.29 13.00 -8.22
C ALA A 39 5.35 13.22 -9.32
N ALA A 40 6.45 13.90 -8.97
CA ALA A 40 7.54 14.17 -9.91
C ALA A 40 8.52 12.99 -10.05
N THR A 41 8.76 12.23 -8.97
CA THR A 41 9.73 11.14 -8.94
C THR A 41 9.49 10.20 -7.75
N THR A 42 10.08 9.02 -7.80
CA THR A 42 10.18 8.06 -6.69
C THR A 42 11.54 7.35 -6.73
N LYS A 43 11.90 6.65 -5.65
CA LYS A 43 13.18 5.91 -5.52
C LYS A 43 12.98 4.40 -5.50
N ASP A 44 11.75 3.94 -5.36
CA ASP A 44 11.35 2.55 -5.17
C ASP A 44 10.17 2.21 -6.06
N CYS A 45 9.99 0.93 -6.31
CA CYS A 45 8.83 0.38 -6.97
C CYS A 45 8.03 -0.48 -5.99
N ASP A 46 6.73 -0.25 -5.96
CA ASP A 46 5.77 -1.06 -5.24
C ASP A 46 4.94 -1.86 -6.25
N VAL A 47 4.86 -3.18 -6.09
CA VAL A 47 4.08 -4.07 -6.97
C VAL A 47 3.07 -4.87 -6.16
N LEU A 48 1.83 -4.84 -6.61
CA LEU A 48 0.80 -5.79 -6.22
C LEU A 48 0.89 -7.01 -7.14
N CYS A 49 0.85 -8.23 -6.57
CA CYS A 49 0.78 -9.49 -7.30
C CYS A 49 -0.23 -10.42 -6.61
N THR A 50 -1.06 -11.13 -7.37
CA THR A 50 -1.98 -12.11 -6.78
C THR A 50 -1.22 -13.16 -6.00
N VAL A 51 -1.78 -13.56 -4.86
CA VAL A 51 -1.10 -14.52 -3.98
C VAL A 51 -1.00 -15.90 -4.59
N GLU A 52 -1.92 -16.24 -5.48
CA GLU A 52 -1.95 -17.50 -6.22
C GLU A 52 -0.77 -17.65 -7.18
N GLN A 53 -0.25 -16.53 -7.69
CA GLN A 53 0.85 -16.50 -8.67
C GLN A 53 2.16 -15.97 -8.07
N MET A 54 2.24 -15.90 -6.75
CA MET A 54 3.39 -15.34 -6.05
C MET A 54 4.67 -16.16 -6.28
N GLU A 55 4.55 -17.48 -6.44
CA GLU A 55 5.68 -18.37 -6.73
C GLU A 55 6.28 -18.08 -8.11
N GLU A 56 5.43 -17.97 -9.13
CA GLU A 56 5.85 -17.65 -10.50
C GLU A 56 6.46 -16.25 -10.57
N PHE A 57 5.88 -15.29 -9.84
CA PHE A 57 6.42 -13.94 -9.77
C PHE A 57 7.79 -13.91 -9.08
N ARG A 58 7.96 -14.66 -7.98
CA ARG A 58 9.23 -14.83 -7.28
C ARG A 58 10.29 -15.44 -8.19
N ALA A 59 9.93 -16.49 -8.95
CA ALA A 59 10.84 -17.13 -9.90
C ALA A 59 11.28 -16.17 -11.01
N LEU A 60 10.37 -15.33 -11.52
CA LEU A 60 10.68 -14.29 -12.48
C LEU A 60 11.64 -13.25 -11.88
N ILE A 61 11.37 -12.75 -10.68
CA ILE A 61 12.26 -11.81 -9.98
C ILE A 61 13.66 -12.42 -9.84
N ALA A 62 13.77 -13.66 -9.36
CA ALA A 62 15.05 -14.36 -9.16
C ALA A 62 15.91 -14.45 -10.44
N ALA A 63 15.27 -14.50 -11.60
CA ALA A 63 15.93 -14.58 -12.91
C ALA A 63 16.14 -13.21 -13.58
N THR A 64 15.68 -12.11 -12.96
CA THR A 64 15.75 -10.77 -13.57
C THR A 64 17.03 -10.06 -13.15
N GLU A 65 17.83 -9.67 -14.11
CA GLU A 65 19.08 -8.95 -13.90
C GLU A 65 18.91 -7.44 -14.11
N LEU A 66 19.58 -6.64 -13.28
CA LEU A 66 19.80 -5.22 -13.53
C LEU A 66 21.29 -4.96 -13.65
N ARG A 67 21.75 -4.54 -14.83
CA ARG A 67 23.18 -4.34 -15.13
C ARG A 67 24.06 -5.57 -14.84
N GLY A 68 23.55 -6.78 -15.10
CA GLY A 68 24.23 -8.05 -14.84
C GLY A 68 24.23 -8.51 -13.38
N LEU A 69 23.46 -7.87 -12.52
CA LEU A 69 23.33 -8.22 -11.09
C LEU A 69 21.98 -8.85 -10.81
N LEU A 70 22.00 -9.96 -10.09
CA LEU A 70 20.81 -10.66 -9.61
C LEU A 70 20.25 -10.00 -8.34
N PRO A 71 18.96 -10.20 -8.05
CA PRO A 71 18.33 -9.65 -6.86
C PRO A 71 18.78 -10.33 -5.57
N ASN A 72 18.59 -9.61 -4.47
CA ASN A 72 18.63 -10.14 -3.12
C ASN A 72 17.46 -9.60 -2.29
N TYR A 73 17.15 -10.27 -1.17
CA TYR A 73 16.25 -9.69 -0.19
C TYR A 73 16.91 -8.48 0.47
N ARG A 74 16.16 -7.38 0.58
CA ARG A 74 16.63 -6.13 1.19
C ARG A 74 16.68 -6.28 2.72
N GLY A 75 17.88 -6.40 3.24
CA GLY A 75 18.13 -6.55 4.67
C GLY A 75 17.54 -7.83 5.28
N ASN A 76 17.61 -7.95 6.60
CA ASN A 76 17.11 -9.12 7.33
C ASN A 76 15.61 -8.99 7.73
N ILE A 77 15.01 -7.81 7.52
CA ILE A 77 13.65 -7.50 7.94
C ILE A 77 12.59 -8.06 6.98
N SER A 78 12.97 -8.31 5.72
CA SER A 78 12.04 -8.74 4.68
C SER A 78 11.48 -10.13 4.98
N PRO A 79 10.15 -10.32 5.11
CA PRO A 79 9.51 -11.61 5.08
C PRO A 79 9.77 -12.34 3.75
N PRO A 80 9.60 -13.67 3.69
CA PRO A 80 9.75 -14.38 2.43
C PRO A 80 8.66 -13.95 1.42
N LEU A 81 9.03 -13.88 0.16
CA LEU A 81 8.10 -13.69 -0.95
C LEU A 81 7.36 -15.00 -1.23
N ASP A 82 6.35 -15.28 -0.41
CA ASP A 82 5.63 -16.53 -0.35
C ASP A 82 4.14 -16.29 -0.06
N ALA A 83 3.27 -16.97 -0.80
CA ALA A 83 1.82 -16.79 -0.76
C ALA A 83 1.22 -16.89 0.65
N ARG A 84 1.79 -17.71 1.52
CA ARG A 84 1.30 -17.93 2.89
C ARG A 84 1.30 -16.63 3.71
N TRP A 85 2.40 -15.88 3.68
CA TRP A 85 2.53 -14.62 4.40
C TRP A 85 1.97 -13.44 3.62
N MET A 86 2.17 -13.42 2.29
CA MET A 86 1.67 -12.35 1.43
C MET A 86 0.14 -12.21 1.50
N ARG A 87 -0.59 -13.33 1.63
CA ARG A 87 -2.05 -13.35 1.87
C ARG A 87 -2.46 -12.69 3.19
N GLY A 88 -1.58 -12.67 4.17
CA GLY A 88 -1.79 -12.02 5.47
C GLY A 88 -1.36 -10.57 5.52
N GLY A 89 -1.01 -9.96 4.38
CA GLY A 89 -0.64 -8.55 4.27
C GLY A 89 0.81 -8.23 4.65
N TRP A 90 1.67 -9.25 4.75
CA TRP A 90 3.11 -9.03 4.82
C TRP A 90 3.63 -8.44 3.51
N THR A 91 4.68 -7.64 3.58
CA THR A 91 5.36 -7.04 2.42
C THR A 91 6.75 -7.63 2.31
N SER A 92 7.10 -8.15 1.13
CA SER A 92 8.46 -8.58 0.84
C SER A 92 9.25 -7.46 0.19
N HIS A 93 10.50 -7.32 0.59
CA HIS A 93 11.43 -6.30 0.09
C HIS A 93 12.59 -6.96 -0.64
N VAL A 94 12.76 -6.62 -1.91
CA VAL A 94 13.79 -7.13 -2.80
C VAL A 94 14.61 -5.96 -3.33
N SER A 95 15.89 -6.17 -3.61
CA SER A 95 16.71 -5.14 -4.23
C SER A 95 17.81 -5.71 -5.13
N TRP A 96 18.22 -4.89 -6.10
CA TRP A 96 19.41 -5.07 -6.93
C TRP A 96 20.46 -4.08 -6.44
N GLN A 97 21.54 -4.60 -5.85
CA GLN A 97 22.61 -3.78 -5.24
C GLN A 97 23.65 -3.41 -6.28
N LEU A 98 23.79 -2.14 -6.63
CA LEU A 98 24.68 -1.57 -7.62
C LEU A 98 25.76 -0.74 -6.93
N ARG A 99 26.85 -1.35 -6.47
CA ARG A 99 27.92 -0.65 -5.75
C ARG A 99 27.40 0.28 -4.64
N ALA A 100 27.25 1.58 -4.94
CA ALA A 100 26.73 2.61 -4.01
C ALA A 100 25.24 2.92 -4.19
N GLU A 101 24.54 2.24 -5.09
CA GLU A 101 23.14 2.48 -5.45
C GLU A 101 22.32 1.20 -5.30
N GLU A 102 21.02 1.34 -5.13
CA GLU A 102 20.12 0.22 -4.92
C GLU A 102 18.79 0.48 -5.69
N ALA A 103 18.36 -0.50 -6.48
CA ALA A 103 17.00 -0.53 -7.03
C ALA A 103 16.11 -1.37 -6.12
N CYS A 104 15.10 -0.76 -5.53
CA CYS A 104 14.24 -1.38 -4.52
C CYS A 104 12.88 -1.75 -5.09
N LEU A 105 12.43 -2.98 -4.80
CA LEU A 105 11.11 -3.50 -5.12
C LEU A 105 10.42 -3.97 -3.84
N ASP A 106 9.25 -3.41 -3.55
CA ASP A 106 8.37 -3.86 -2.48
C ASP A 106 7.19 -4.61 -3.09
N VAL A 107 6.99 -5.87 -2.69
CA VAL A 107 5.94 -6.74 -3.23
C VAL A 107 4.85 -6.95 -2.20
N PHE A 108 3.61 -6.78 -2.63
CA PHE A 108 2.38 -6.95 -1.84
C PHE A 108 1.50 -8.03 -2.46
N GLY A 109 1.00 -8.97 -1.67
CA GLY A 109 0.01 -9.95 -2.11
C GLY A 109 -1.43 -9.43 -2.04
N VAL A 110 -1.64 -8.38 -1.24
CA VAL A 110 -2.93 -7.71 -1.03
C VAL A 110 -2.70 -6.20 -0.90
N ALA A 111 -3.70 -5.40 -1.22
CA ALA A 111 -3.66 -3.97 -0.92
C ALA A 111 -3.89 -3.78 0.59
N PRO A 112 -2.87 -3.40 1.36
CA PRO A 112 -2.95 -3.46 2.83
C PRO A 112 -3.88 -2.42 3.45
N ARG A 113 -4.40 -1.49 2.67
CA ARG A 113 -5.20 -0.34 3.11
C ARG A 113 -6.39 -0.04 2.21
N GLY A 114 -6.85 -1.02 1.44
CA GLY A 114 -7.91 -0.77 0.47
C GLY A 114 -8.72 -2.00 0.13
N SER A 115 -9.65 -1.80 -0.79
CA SER A 115 -10.42 -2.87 -1.43
C SER A 115 -9.49 -3.81 -2.20
N SER A 116 -10.01 -4.99 -2.53
CA SER A 116 -9.24 -5.93 -3.37
C SER A 116 -8.89 -5.28 -4.72
N PRO A 117 -7.60 -5.23 -5.09
CA PRO A 117 -7.19 -4.66 -6.38
C PRO A 117 -7.63 -5.51 -7.58
N TRP A 118 -8.09 -6.74 -7.34
CA TRP A 118 -8.38 -7.76 -8.34
C TRP A 118 -9.85 -7.83 -8.76
N GLU A 119 -10.74 -7.12 -8.08
CA GLU A 119 -12.19 -7.11 -8.39
C GLU A 119 -12.52 -6.52 -9.78
N ARG A 120 -11.60 -5.76 -10.35
CA ARG A 120 -11.75 -5.18 -11.69
C ARG A 120 -10.50 -5.50 -12.49
N GLN A 121 -10.68 -5.84 -13.75
CA GLN A 121 -9.57 -6.09 -14.67
C GLN A 121 -8.54 -4.95 -14.61
N LEU A 122 -7.28 -5.31 -14.37
CA LEU A 122 -6.17 -4.36 -14.46
C LEU A 122 -6.04 -3.91 -15.92
N SER A 123 -6.14 -2.61 -16.15
CA SER A 123 -5.85 -2.03 -17.47
C SER A 123 -4.40 -1.56 -17.49
N GLY A 124 -3.53 -2.32 -18.16
CA GLY A 124 -2.12 -1.99 -18.26
C GLY A 124 -1.27 -2.44 -17.06
N ILE A 125 -0.07 -1.84 -16.95
CA ILE A 125 0.95 -2.23 -15.96
C ILE A 125 0.82 -1.52 -14.61
N TYR A 126 -0.05 -0.52 -14.51
CA TYR A 126 -0.28 0.23 -13.27
C TYR A 126 -1.63 -0.13 -12.65
N ALA A 127 -1.67 -0.18 -11.33
CA ALA A 127 -2.91 -0.31 -10.57
C ALA A 127 -3.83 0.89 -10.84
N ARG A 128 -5.14 0.69 -10.74
CA ARG A 128 -6.12 1.77 -10.93
C ARG A 128 -5.94 2.90 -9.91
N GLN A 129 -6.31 4.11 -10.27
CA GLN A 129 -6.17 5.30 -9.44
C GLN A 129 -6.80 5.14 -8.05
N ASN A 130 -7.97 4.50 -7.93
CA ASN A 130 -8.60 4.25 -6.63
C ASN A 130 -7.74 3.37 -5.72
N VAL A 131 -7.12 2.29 -6.25
CA VAL A 131 -6.22 1.42 -5.47
C VAL A 131 -4.99 2.20 -5.03
N VAL A 132 -4.38 2.98 -5.93
CA VAL A 132 -3.22 3.82 -5.61
C VAL A 132 -3.57 4.86 -4.53
N ALA A 133 -4.73 5.52 -4.65
CA ALA A 133 -5.20 6.50 -3.67
C ALA A 133 -5.48 5.85 -2.30
N GLU A 134 -6.08 4.66 -2.26
CA GLU A 134 -6.28 3.89 -1.03
C GLU A 134 -4.96 3.52 -0.37
N MET A 135 -3.97 3.09 -1.12
CA MET A 135 -2.64 2.78 -0.60
C MET A 135 -1.88 4.01 -0.09
N LYS A 136 -2.31 5.22 -0.45
CA LYS A 136 -1.79 6.49 0.09
C LYS A 136 -2.45 6.94 1.40
N ARG A 137 -3.40 6.20 1.95
CA ARG A 137 -3.95 6.43 3.30
C ARG A 137 -2.99 5.96 4.39
N THR A 138 -1.85 6.62 4.51
CA THR A 138 -0.79 6.25 5.44
C THR A 138 -0.71 7.22 6.62
N ASN A 139 0.13 6.90 7.61
CA ASN A 139 0.47 7.82 8.69
C ASN A 139 1.43 8.96 8.26
N ARG A 140 1.84 8.99 6.97
CA ARG A 140 2.74 10.01 6.43
C ARG A 140 1.96 11.18 5.86
N GLN A 141 2.18 12.38 6.39
CA GLN A 141 1.47 13.59 5.95
C GLN A 141 1.65 13.90 4.45
N LYS A 142 2.81 13.58 3.89
CA LYS A 142 3.12 13.80 2.47
C LYS A 142 2.30 12.99 1.48
N ASP A 143 1.59 11.94 1.93
CA ASP A 143 0.83 11.06 1.05
C ASP A 143 -0.60 11.58 0.77
N TRP A 144 -1.17 12.40 1.66
CA TRP A 144 -2.54 12.92 1.53
C TRP A 144 -2.77 13.82 0.31
N PRO A 145 -1.84 14.73 -0.09
CA PRO A 145 -1.97 15.47 -1.34
C PRO A 145 -2.05 14.57 -2.57
N PHE A 146 -1.29 13.47 -2.62
CA PHE A 146 -1.35 12.53 -3.74
C PHE A 146 -2.70 11.81 -3.81
N ALA A 147 -3.24 11.34 -2.67
CA ALA A 147 -4.59 10.76 -2.63
C ALA A 147 -5.64 11.76 -3.13
N THR A 148 -5.57 13.01 -2.68
CA THR A 148 -6.50 14.07 -3.11
C THR A 148 -6.38 14.37 -4.60
N ALA A 149 -5.17 14.45 -5.15
CA ALA A 149 -4.97 14.71 -6.57
C ALA A 149 -5.52 13.57 -7.44
N LEU A 150 -5.26 12.31 -7.07
CA LEU A 150 -5.83 11.13 -7.73
C LEU A 150 -7.35 11.15 -7.70
N GLY A 151 -7.96 11.43 -6.53
CA GLY A 151 -9.41 11.56 -6.39
C GLY A 151 -9.99 12.66 -7.28
N GLY A 152 -9.30 13.80 -7.40
CA GLY A 152 -9.69 14.88 -8.29
C GLY A 152 -9.69 14.45 -9.77
N GLN A 153 -8.62 13.79 -10.22
CA GLN A 153 -8.53 13.26 -11.59
C GLN A 153 -9.63 12.22 -11.88
N MET A 154 -9.97 11.36 -10.91
CA MET A 154 -11.06 10.40 -11.05
C MET A 154 -12.40 11.10 -11.27
N LEU A 155 -12.70 12.16 -10.49
CA LEU A 155 -13.93 12.95 -10.66
C LEU A 155 -13.95 13.69 -12.01
N GLU A 156 -12.84 14.25 -12.45
CA GLU A 156 -12.72 14.89 -13.76
C GLU A 156 -12.94 13.90 -14.92
N ALA A 157 -12.56 12.63 -14.72
CA ALA A 157 -12.85 11.53 -15.65
C ALA A 157 -14.24 10.91 -15.51
N GLY A 158 -15.10 11.42 -14.61
CA GLY A 158 -16.46 10.93 -14.38
C GLY A 158 -16.56 9.72 -13.44
N ASP A 159 -15.46 9.30 -12.79
CA ASP A 159 -15.49 8.24 -11.76
C ASP A 159 -15.86 8.84 -10.40
N SER A 160 -17.12 8.64 -9.98
CA SER A 160 -17.64 9.13 -8.71
C SER A 160 -16.90 8.60 -7.47
N ASN A 161 -16.18 7.47 -7.56
CA ASN A 161 -15.39 6.97 -6.44
C ASN A 161 -14.25 7.93 -6.05
N GLY A 162 -13.89 8.89 -6.91
CA GLY A 162 -12.95 9.97 -6.59
C GLY A 162 -13.32 10.73 -5.31
N TRP A 163 -14.63 10.82 -4.96
CA TRP A 163 -15.08 11.41 -3.70
C TRP A 163 -14.51 10.75 -2.46
N LEU A 164 -14.17 9.46 -2.54
CA LEU A 164 -13.59 8.72 -1.42
C LEU A 164 -12.13 9.11 -1.11
N HIS A 165 -11.50 9.91 -1.97
CA HIS A 165 -10.07 10.21 -1.89
C HIS A 165 -9.74 11.70 -1.73
N LEU A 166 -10.74 12.58 -1.68
CA LEU A 166 -10.53 14.02 -1.44
C LEU A 166 -10.31 14.31 0.05
N TYR A 167 -9.11 14.69 0.45
CA TYR A 167 -8.73 15.03 1.84
C TYR A 167 -8.41 16.51 2.04
N ASP A 168 -8.78 17.35 1.08
CA ASP A 168 -8.64 18.79 1.11
C ASP A 168 -10.03 19.45 0.98
N ALA A 169 -10.36 20.39 1.88
CA ALA A 169 -11.69 20.99 1.95
C ALA A 169 -11.99 21.88 0.74
N ASP A 170 -10.99 22.62 0.24
CA ASP A 170 -11.19 23.53 -0.90
C ASP A 170 -11.36 22.75 -2.19
N VAL A 171 -10.58 21.66 -2.38
CA VAL A 171 -10.73 20.74 -3.50
C VAL A 171 -12.11 20.07 -3.46
N MET A 172 -12.53 19.55 -2.30
CA MET A 172 -13.84 18.92 -2.13
C MET A 172 -14.98 19.89 -2.46
N ARG A 173 -14.93 21.12 -1.95
CA ARG A 173 -15.94 22.16 -2.23
C ARG A 173 -15.93 22.59 -3.69
N ARG A 174 -14.77 22.62 -4.35
CA ARG A 174 -14.69 22.92 -5.79
C ARG A 174 -15.52 21.93 -6.60
N PHE A 175 -15.38 20.63 -6.36
CA PHE A 175 -16.14 19.59 -7.04
C PHE A 175 -17.63 19.62 -6.67
N ALA A 176 -17.96 19.92 -5.41
CA ALA A 176 -19.36 19.99 -4.95
C ALA A 176 -20.20 21.11 -5.62
N LYS A 177 -19.58 22.06 -6.31
CA LYS A 177 -20.27 23.08 -7.11
C LYS A 177 -20.90 22.50 -8.40
N SER A 178 -20.32 21.45 -8.95
CA SER A 178 -20.74 20.85 -10.22
C SER A 178 -21.40 19.49 -10.07
N THR A 179 -20.98 18.70 -9.09
CA THR A 179 -21.47 17.34 -8.87
C THR A 179 -21.49 17.04 -7.38
N LEU A 180 -22.52 16.36 -6.89
CA LEU A 180 -22.61 15.93 -5.50
C LEU A 180 -22.32 14.42 -5.39
N PRO A 181 -21.75 13.97 -4.27
CA PRO A 181 -21.60 12.54 -3.99
C PRO A 181 -22.97 11.88 -3.84
N ASP A 182 -23.13 10.67 -4.35
CA ASP A 182 -24.33 9.85 -4.15
C ASP A 182 -24.44 9.34 -2.70
N GLU A 183 -25.65 8.89 -2.31
CA GLU A 183 -25.90 8.43 -0.94
C GLU A 183 -25.05 7.21 -0.56
N ARG A 184 -24.71 6.33 -1.50
CA ARG A 184 -23.82 5.19 -1.26
C ARG A 184 -22.42 5.66 -0.81
N LEU A 185 -21.89 6.68 -1.48
CA LEU A 185 -20.59 7.25 -1.12
C LEU A 185 -20.64 7.98 0.23
N VAL A 186 -21.76 8.67 0.50
CA VAL A 186 -21.99 9.34 1.79
C VAL A 186 -22.06 8.33 2.94
N GLN A 187 -22.70 7.17 2.74
CA GLN A 187 -22.72 6.10 3.74
C GLN A 187 -21.33 5.52 4.02
N LEU A 188 -20.48 5.39 2.99
CA LEU A 188 -19.10 4.92 3.13
C LEU A 188 -18.19 5.97 3.78
N ARG A 189 -18.48 7.25 3.52
CA ARG A 189 -17.67 8.38 3.94
C ARG A 189 -18.56 9.56 4.40
N PRO A 190 -19.03 9.54 5.66
CA PRO A 190 -20.03 10.50 6.16
C PRO A 190 -19.62 11.98 6.05
N VAL A 191 -18.32 12.30 6.09
CA VAL A 191 -17.82 13.67 5.90
C VAL A 191 -18.29 14.31 4.58
N LEU A 192 -18.64 13.52 3.58
CA LEU A 192 -19.16 14.01 2.29
C LEU A 192 -20.47 14.78 2.41
N ARG A 193 -21.25 14.58 3.48
CA ARG A 193 -22.44 15.39 3.78
C ARG A 193 -22.12 16.87 3.96
N LEU A 194 -20.91 17.19 4.38
CA LEU A 194 -20.48 18.57 4.59
C LEU A 194 -20.01 19.28 3.31
N ALA A 195 -19.74 18.54 2.22
CA ALA A 195 -19.19 19.10 0.99
C ALA A 195 -20.05 20.23 0.36
N PRO A 196 -21.40 20.16 0.36
CA PRO A 196 -22.26 21.20 -0.21
C PRO A 196 -22.36 22.48 0.64
N PHE A 197 -22.03 22.41 1.93
CA PHE A 197 -22.23 23.54 2.84
C PHE A 197 -21.13 24.59 2.74
N LYS A 198 -21.50 25.85 3.01
CA LYS A 198 -20.56 26.97 2.96
C LYS A 198 -19.55 26.99 4.11
N ASP A 199 -19.84 26.30 5.21
CA ASP A 199 -18.94 26.23 6.37
C ASP A 199 -17.71 25.35 6.07
N SER A 200 -16.64 26.04 5.71
CA SER A 200 -15.34 25.39 5.46
C SER A 200 -14.68 24.88 6.74
N THR A 201 -14.99 25.47 7.89
CA THR A 201 -14.37 25.12 9.18
C THR A 201 -14.82 23.74 9.64
N ALA A 202 -16.13 23.47 9.59
CA ALA A 202 -16.68 22.17 9.94
C ALA A 202 -16.15 21.07 9.00
N LEU A 203 -16.12 21.31 7.70
CA LEU A 203 -15.57 20.38 6.72
C LEU A 203 -14.08 20.12 6.96
N SER A 204 -13.28 21.15 7.14
CA SER A 204 -11.83 21.02 7.40
C SER A 204 -11.56 20.24 8.68
N ARG A 205 -12.33 20.49 9.74
CA ARG A 205 -12.23 19.77 11.00
C ARG A 205 -12.59 18.28 10.85
N ALA A 206 -13.68 17.96 10.13
CA ALA A 206 -14.09 16.60 9.87
C ALA A 206 -13.08 15.82 9.00
N LEU A 207 -12.53 16.45 7.96
CA LEU A 207 -11.48 15.88 7.12
C LEU A 207 -10.18 15.65 7.89
N PHE A 208 -9.83 16.56 8.82
CA PHE A 208 -8.67 16.36 9.68
C PHE A 208 -8.87 15.19 10.64
N ALA A 209 -10.06 15.06 11.25
CA ALA A 209 -10.40 13.93 12.09
C ALA A 209 -10.33 12.59 11.33
N GLU A 210 -10.82 12.56 10.09
CA GLU A 210 -10.72 11.40 9.21
C GLU A 210 -9.25 11.04 8.89
N ARG A 211 -8.39 12.03 8.62
CA ARG A 211 -6.94 11.77 8.41
C ARG A 211 -6.27 11.23 9.67
N VAL A 212 -6.63 11.75 10.85
CA VAL A 212 -6.13 11.20 12.14
C VAL A 212 -6.55 9.76 12.31
N PHE A 213 -7.81 9.42 11.99
CA PHE A 213 -8.33 8.06 12.05
C PHE A 213 -7.54 7.10 11.13
N TRP A 214 -7.39 7.45 9.84
CA TRP A 214 -6.63 6.62 8.89
C TRP A 214 -5.15 6.48 9.27
N SER A 215 -4.53 7.57 9.72
CA SER A 215 -3.14 7.55 10.20
C SER A 215 -2.99 6.62 11.41
N ALA A 216 -3.90 6.71 12.37
CA ALA A 216 -3.90 5.84 13.55
C ALA A 216 -4.11 4.36 13.18
N LEU A 217 -5.00 4.08 12.22
CA LEU A 217 -5.24 2.73 11.72
C LEU A 217 -3.97 2.14 11.05
N ASP A 218 -3.25 2.94 10.27
CA ASP A 218 -1.97 2.54 9.67
C ASP A 218 -0.88 2.34 10.75
N GLU A 219 -0.81 3.16 11.78
CA GLU A 219 0.09 2.99 12.92
C GLU A 219 -0.19 1.69 13.68
N VAL A 220 -1.46 1.37 13.94
CA VAL A 220 -1.86 0.10 14.56
C VAL A 220 -1.41 -1.08 13.70
N ARG A 221 -1.64 -1.01 12.39
CA ARG A 221 -1.17 -2.01 11.43
C ARG A 221 0.34 -2.22 11.53
N ILE A 222 1.11 -1.15 11.39
CA ILE A 222 2.59 -1.19 11.46
C ILE A 222 3.04 -1.83 12.78
N ARG A 223 2.48 -1.43 13.91
CA ARG A 223 2.81 -1.96 15.24
C ARG A 223 2.53 -3.47 15.34
N ILE A 224 1.42 -3.95 14.74
CA ILE A 224 1.07 -5.38 14.72
C ILE A 224 2.16 -6.18 14.00
N TYR A 225 2.64 -5.75 12.83
CA TYR A 225 3.71 -6.45 12.12
C TYR A 225 5.05 -6.35 12.85
N GLN A 226 5.43 -5.16 13.32
CA GLN A 226 6.73 -4.91 13.95
C GLN A 226 6.98 -5.76 15.18
N ARG A 227 5.94 -6.06 16.00
CA ARG A 227 6.12 -6.87 17.21
C ARG A 227 6.61 -8.30 16.91
N HIS A 228 6.33 -8.83 15.73
CA HIS A 228 6.77 -10.17 15.32
C HIS A 228 8.16 -10.17 14.67
N LEU A 229 8.59 -9.03 14.11
CA LEU A 229 9.83 -8.95 13.34
C LEU A 229 11.08 -9.14 14.18
N ARG A 230 11.11 -8.76 15.45
CA ARG A 230 12.34 -8.81 16.27
C ARG A 230 12.98 -10.21 16.32
N ARG A 231 12.18 -11.25 16.60
CA ARG A 231 12.65 -12.63 16.67
C ARG A 231 12.99 -13.18 15.30
N TYR A 232 12.15 -12.91 14.32
CA TYR A 232 12.37 -13.27 12.94
C TYR A 232 13.70 -12.72 12.40
N VAL A 233 13.92 -11.42 12.52
CA VAL A 233 15.16 -10.73 12.06
C VAL A 233 16.42 -11.32 12.72
N ALA A 234 16.35 -11.62 14.01
CA ALA A 234 17.46 -12.23 14.73
C ALA A 234 17.75 -13.65 14.22
N ALA A 235 16.72 -14.45 13.91
CA ALA A 235 16.86 -15.78 13.35
C ALA A 235 17.44 -15.74 11.93
N VAL A 236 16.90 -14.91 11.04
CA VAL A 236 17.38 -14.73 9.67
C VAL A 236 18.84 -14.29 9.65
N ARG A 237 19.22 -13.31 10.49
CA ARG A 237 20.61 -12.84 10.59
C ARG A 237 21.56 -13.96 10.95
N ARG A 238 21.23 -14.79 11.96
CA ARG A 238 22.08 -15.92 12.37
C ARG A 238 22.20 -16.98 11.28
N ALA A 239 21.08 -17.35 10.64
CA ALA A 239 21.06 -18.38 9.62
C ALA A 239 21.85 -17.95 8.37
N LEU A 240 21.69 -16.71 7.91
CA LEU A 240 22.44 -16.18 6.76
C LEU A 240 23.93 -15.96 7.07
N ALA A 241 24.30 -15.63 8.31
CA ALA A 241 25.69 -15.54 8.71
C ALA A 241 26.42 -16.91 8.64
N ALA A 242 25.68 -18.01 8.78
CA ALA A 242 26.22 -19.37 8.58
C ALA A 242 26.27 -19.79 7.10
N GLN A 243 25.73 -18.99 6.18
CA GLN A 243 25.71 -19.26 4.73
C GLN A 243 26.20 -18.04 3.94
N PRO A 244 27.47 -17.65 4.07
CA PRO A 244 28.00 -16.49 3.36
C PRO A 244 27.92 -16.69 1.85
N GLY A 245 27.40 -15.67 1.14
CA GLY A 245 27.20 -15.75 -0.31
C GLY A 245 25.92 -16.46 -0.76
N ALA A 246 24.97 -16.71 0.17
CA ALA A 246 23.66 -17.24 -0.20
C ALA A 246 23.01 -16.39 -1.30
N ASP A 247 22.64 -17.02 -2.41
CA ASP A 247 21.88 -16.41 -3.49
C ASP A 247 20.43 -16.12 -3.07
N PHE A 248 19.64 -15.59 -4.00
CA PHE A 248 18.24 -15.26 -3.72
C PHE A 248 17.42 -16.49 -3.31
N ALA A 249 17.65 -17.66 -3.94
CA ALA A 249 16.90 -18.89 -3.65
C ALA A 249 17.27 -19.45 -2.27
N ALA A 250 18.56 -19.54 -1.95
CA ALA A 250 19.04 -19.96 -0.63
C ALA A 250 18.57 -19.00 0.47
N SER A 251 18.67 -17.69 0.24
CA SER A 251 18.15 -16.67 1.14
C SER A 251 16.65 -16.77 1.34
N HIS A 252 15.87 -17.13 0.30
CA HIS A 252 14.44 -17.38 0.39
C HIS A 252 14.15 -18.59 1.30
N ALA A 253 14.82 -19.72 1.09
CA ALA A 253 14.62 -20.92 1.89
C ALA A 253 14.86 -20.66 3.38
N VAL A 254 15.96 -19.99 3.73
CA VAL A 254 16.26 -19.55 5.11
C VAL A 254 15.13 -18.69 5.69
N ARG A 255 14.61 -17.74 4.90
CA ARG A 255 13.53 -16.85 5.36
C ARG A 255 12.21 -17.59 5.57
N VAL A 256 11.89 -18.56 4.72
CA VAL A 256 10.71 -19.42 4.89
C VAL A 256 10.81 -20.20 6.20
N GLU A 257 11.95 -20.83 6.48
CA GLU A 257 12.17 -21.58 7.72
C GLU A 257 12.03 -20.69 8.95
N CYS A 258 12.70 -19.52 8.96
CA CYS A 258 12.60 -18.56 10.05
C CYS A 258 11.18 -18.00 10.20
N ALA A 259 10.45 -17.79 9.11
CA ALA A 259 9.10 -17.26 9.14
C ALA A 259 8.10 -18.29 9.69
N LEU A 260 8.24 -19.58 9.38
CA LEU A 260 7.45 -20.66 9.98
C LEU A 260 7.56 -20.67 11.50
N ALA A 261 8.73 -20.37 12.04
CA ALA A 261 8.97 -20.34 13.48
C ALA A 261 8.53 -19.04 14.18
N HIS A 262 8.46 -17.92 13.47
CA HIS A 262 8.39 -16.61 14.13
C HIS A 262 7.34 -15.64 13.60
N LEU A 263 6.82 -15.85 12.39
CA LEU A 263 5.84 -14.94 11.80
C LEU A 263 4.44 -15.58 11.75
N PRO A 264 3.42 -14.94 12.32
CA PRO A 264 2.04 -15.37 12.13
C PRO A 264 1.63 -15.20 10.67
N LEU A 265 0.75 -16.05 10.17
CA LEU A 265 0.28 -15.96 8.79
C LEU A 265 -0.67 -14.78 8.58
N ARG A 266 -1.51 -14.45 9.57
CA ARG A 266 -2.54 -13.40 9.45
C ARG A 266 -2.57 -12.49 10.68
N PRO A 267 -1.51 -11.71 10.92
CA PRO A 267 -1.32 -10.97 12.18
C PRO A 267 -2.44 -9.96 12.48
N MET A 268 -3.02 -9.30 11.47
CA MET A 268 -4.13 -8.36 11.68
C MET A 268 -5.42 -9.06 12.06
N ARG A 269 -5.75 -10.21 11.43
CA ARG A 269 -6.92 -11.01 11.81
C ARG A 269 -6.78 -11.60 13.21
N GLU A 270 -5.59 -12.06 13.58
CA GLU A 270 -5.28 -12.57 14.92
C GLU A 270 -5.38 -11.47 15.99
N PHE A 271 -5.02 -10.24 15.65
CA PHE A 271 -5.21 -9.09 16.54
C PHE A 271 -6.68 -8.69 16.68
N GLY A 272 -7.46 -8.84 15.63
CA GLY A 272 -8.87 -8.47 15.52
C GLY A 272 -9.07 -7.16 14.76
N LEU A 273 -9.69 -7.24 13.58
CA LEU A 273 -9.91 -6.07 12.71
C LEU A 273 -10.80 -5.01 13.40
N GLY A 274 -11.85 -5.44 14.12
CA GLY A 274 -12.70 -4.53 14.91
C GLY A 274 -11.90 -3.75 15.94
N LYS A 275 -11.02 -4.43 16.67
CA LYS A 275 -10.15 -3.79 17.67
C LYS A 275 -9.20 -2.76 17.07
N MET A 276 -8.70 -3.01 15.84
CA MET A 276 -7.89 -2.02 15.13
C MET A 276 -8.69 -0.74 14.84
N VAL A 277 -9.94 -0.89 14.41
CA VAL A 277 -10.85 0.24 14.14
C VAL A 277 -11.17 0.99 15.43
N GLU A 278 -11.49 0.29 16.51
CA GLU A 278 -11.76 0.88 17.83
C GLU A 278 -10.57 1.71 18.36
N GLU A 279 -9.35 1.19 18.25
CA GLU A 279 -8.15 1.93 18.65
C GLU A 279 -7.95 3.19 17.78
N ALA A 280 -8.19 3.11 16.47
CA ALA A 280 -8.08 4.26 15.58
C ALA A 280 -9.16 5.31 15.84
N GLN A 281 -10.41 4.90 16.13
CA GLN A 281 -11.50 5.79 16.53
C GLN A 281 -11.21 6.48 17.86
N ALA A 282 -10.75 5.72 18.86
CA ALA A 282 -10.38 6.28 20.15
C ALA A 282 -9.28 7.34 20.01
N LYS A 283 -8.28 7.13 19.13
CA LYS A 283 -7.25 8.12 18.85
C LYS A 283 -7.81 9.37 18.17
N ALA A 284 -8.70 9.23 17.20
CA ALA A 284 -9.36 10.37 16.56
C ALA A 284 -10.20 11.19 17.56
N CYS A 285 -10.97 10.52 18.41
CA CYS A 285 -11.76 11.17 19.46
C CYS A 285 -10.89 11.86 20.52
N ALA A 286 -9.80 11.24 20.95
CA ALA A 286 -8.86 11.85 21.89
C ALA A 286 -8.18 13.10 21.32
N THR A 287 -7.99 13.15 20.00
CA THR A 287 -7.35 14.27 19.33
C THR A 287 -8.32 15.42 19.00
N MET A 288 -9.57 15.09 18.63
CA MET A 288 -10.51 16.03 18.02
C MET A 288 -11.80 16.25 18.81
N GLY A 289 -12.06 15.43 19.84
CA GLY A 289 -13.32 15.38 20.57
C GLY A 289 -14.24 14.24 20.08
N SER A 290 -15.15 13.81 20.94
CA SER A 290 -16.04 12.66 20.65
C SER A 290 -17.10 12.95 19.59
N ASP A 291 -17.40 14.21 19.33
CA ASP A 291 -18.37 14.66 18.33
C ASP A 291 -17.96 14.34 16.88
N VAL A 292 -16.69 14.01 16.62
CA VAL A 292 -16.21 13.65 15.29
C VAL A 292 -16.59 12.23 14.85
N VAL A 293 -17.03 11.36 15.77
CA VAL A 293 -17.36 9.94 15.46
C VAL A 293 -18.34 9.82 14.29
N GLY A 294 -19.33 10.71 14.22
CA GLY A 294 -20.34 10.72 13.14
C GLY A 294 -19.77 11.04 11.75
N TRP A 295 -18.54 11.51 11.66
CA TRP A 295 -17.87 11.85 10.40
C TRP A 295 -16.80 10.84 9.97
N LEU A 296 -16.49 9.85 10.82
CA LEU A 296 -15.46 8.87 10.51
C LEU A 296 -15.97 7.86 9.47
N PRO A 297 -15.10 7.41 8.56
CA PRO A 297 -15.48 6.54 7.47
C PRO A 297 -15.76 5.10 7.94
N ALA A 298 -16.55 4.37 7.15
CA ALA A 298 -16.75 2.93 7.33
C ALA A 298 -15.44 2.19 6.95
N ALA A 299 -14.71 1.69 7.95
CA ALA A 299 -13.40 1.06 7.76
C ALA A 299 -13.45 -0.38 7.25
N GLY A 300 -14.63 -1.02 7.16
CA GLY A 300 -14.75 -2.43 6.74
C GLY A 300 -14.08 -2.73 5.42
N ARG A 301 -14.29 -1.87 4.41
CA ARG A 301 -13.68 -2.00 3.08
C ARG A 301 -12.16 -1.87 3.07
N HIS A 302 -11.57 -1.27 4.09
CA HIS A 302 -10.13 -1.13 4.23
C HIS A 302 -9.41 -2.48 4.40
N PHE A 303 -10.14 -3.52 4.78
CA PHE A 303 -9.61 -4.85 5.07
C PHE A 303 -10.11 -5.94 4.11
N GLU A 304 -10.83 -5.61 3.04
CA GLU A 304 -11.41 -6.58 2.11
C GLU A 304 -10.35 -7.46 1.42
N GLY A 305 -9.13 -6.94 1.27
CA GLY A 305 -8.02 -7.68 0.66
C GLY A 305 -7.28 -8.66 1.60
N LEU A 306 -7.63 -8.71 2.90
CA LEU A 306 -6.88 -9.44 3.93
C LEU A 306 -7.51 -10.77 4.32
#